data_4240d8d7d89931f8858fb9b96a9ec37b
#
_entry.id   4240d8d7d89931f8858fb9b96a9ec37b
#
_cell.length_a   1.000
_cell.length_b   1.000
_cell.length_c   1.000
_cell.angle_alpha   90.00
_cell.angle_beta   90.00
_cell.angle_gamma   90.00
#
_symmetry.space_group_name_H-M   'P 1'
#
loop_
_entity.id
_entity.type
_entity.pdbx_description
1 polymer ?
#
loop_
_entity_poly.entity_id
_entity_poly.type
_entity_poly.pdbx_seq_one_letter_code
_entity_poly.pdbx_strand_id
1 'polypeptide(L)'
;GEYIMSKSEKIIKEDHQYFAKPGRIPYYPLAISHGYGATLVDVDGKAYIDLLSSASSQNVGHAPEPVTQAIKDQVDRFIHYTPAYMYHEPLVKLSKKLCAIAPGNYEKRVLFGLSGSDANDGVIKLTKAYTGRPYVISFINAYHGSTYGALSMSAISLNMRKKYGPMLPGFYHIPYPDNYRGMYGNTEPNSVKSYLAPLEEMFEKYVPAEEVACIMIETFQGDGGLLEPVEGYFEALQALCKKHGILLAVDDIQQGLGRTGEWSSVSHFDIEPDTITFGKSLAGGLPMSAIVGRAEIMDHLDAPAHLFTTGANPVSCEAALAT
;
A
#
# COMPACT_ATOMS: atom_id res chain seq x y z
N GLY A 1 -48.28 6.45 9.29
CA GLY A 1 -47.78 7.13 8.08
C GLY A 1 -47.03 6.11 7.24
N GLU A 2 -47.20 6.18 5.93
CA GLU A 2 -46.41 5.36 5.01
C GLU A 2 -44.93 5.73 5.17
N TYR A 3 -44.08 4.71 5.30
CA TYR A 3 -42.62 4.87 5.35
C TYR A 3 -42.13 5.25 3.93
N ILE A 4 -41.64 6.48 3.79
CA ILE A 4 -41.04 6.94 2.54
C ILE A 4 -39.54 6.72 2.59
N MET A 5 -39.02 5.81 1.76
CA MET A 5 -37.59 5.55 1.66
C MET A 5 -36.83 6.83 1.26
N SER A 6 -35.71 7.11 1.93
CA SER A 6 -34.78 8.16 1.55
C SER A 6 -34.10 7.89 0.21
N LYS A 7 -33.41 8.86 -0.38
CA LYS A 7 -32.63 8.65 -1.60
C LYS A 7 -31.47 7.69 -1.38
N SER A 8 -30.79 7.80 -0.23
CA SER A 8 -29.71 6.88 0.16
C SER A 8 -30.21 5.43 0.22
N GLU A 9 -31.37 5.18 0.86
CA GLU A 9 -31.93 3.83 0.96
C GLU A 9 -32.30 3.23 -0.41
N LYS A 10 -32.81 4.05 -1.34
CA LYS A 10 -33.09 3.61 -2.73
C LYS A 10 -31.83 3.18 -3.45
N ILE A 11 -30.75 4.03 -3.38
CA ILE A 11 -29.46 3.72 -4.02
C ILE A 11 -28.85 2.46 -3.42
N ILE A 12 -28.87 2.31 -2.10
CA ILE A 12 -28.34 1.12 -1.42
C ILE A 12 -29.11 -0.16 -1.83
N LYS A 13 -30.43 -0.05 -1.96
CA LYS A 13 -31.25 -1.18 -2.41
C LYS A 13 -30.90 -1.61 -3.84
N GLU A 14 -30.68 -0.65 -4.75
CA GLU A 14 -30.25 -0.92 -6.12
C GLU A 14 -28.82 -1.46 -6.17
N ASP A 15 -27.90 -0.86 -5.41
CA ASP A 15 -26.53 -1.34 -5.27
C ASP A 15 -26.46 -2.83 -4.93
N HIS A 16 -27.24 -3.29 -3.97
CA HIS A 16 -27.31 -4.70 -3.58
C HIS A 16 -27.79 -5.63 -4.68
N GLN A 17 -28.42 -5.12 -5.74
CA GLN A 17 -28.87 -5.93 -6.89
C GLN A 17 -27.77 -6.11 -7.93
N TYR A 18 -26.87 -5.13 -8.06
CA TYR A 18 -25.91 -5.06 -9.18
C TYR A 18 -24.45 -5.15 -8.75
N PHE A 19 -24.10 -4.65 -7.56
CA PHE A 19 -22.73 -4.68 -7.07
C PHE A 19 -22.47 -5.96 -6.27
N ALA A 20 -21.45 -6.72 -6.67
CA ALA A 20 -21.14 -7.99 -6.06
C ALA A 20 -20.68 -7.85 -4.59
N LYS A 21 -21.27 -8.62 -3.70
CA LYS A 21 -21.01 -8.61 -2.26
C LYS A 21 -19.52 -8.65 -1.86
N PRO A 22 -18.61 -9.43 -2.50
CA PRO A 22 -17.21 -9.46 -2.12
C PRO A 22 -16.45 -8.12 -2.26
N GLY A 23 -16.97 -7.19 -3.05
CA GLY A 23 -16.36 -5.88 -3.26
C GLY A 23 -16.76 -4.82 -2.23
N ARG A 24 -17.52 -5.17 -1.19
CA ARG A 24 -18.05 -4.20 -0.24
C ARG A 24 -17.86 -4.60 1.22
N ILE A 25 -17.48 -3.61 2.03
CA ILE A 25 -17.57 -3.68 3.49
C ILE A 25 -18.64 -2.66 3.90
N PRO A 26 -19.84 -3.08 4.31
CA PRO A 26 -20.99 -2.18 4.52
C PRO A 26 -20.93 -1.49 5.90
N TYR A 27 -19.93 -0.64 6.13
CA TYR A 27 -19.80 0.07 7.41
C TYR A 27 -20.88 1.11 7.61
N TYR A 28 -21.23 1.86 6.55
CA TYR A 28 -22.14 3.00 6.65
C TYR A 28 -23.25 2.92 5.60
N PRO A 29 -24.52 3.04 6.00
CA PRO A 29 -25.67 3.04 5.07
C PRO A 29 -25.88 4.44 4.47
N LEU A 30 -24.86 4.97 3.80
CA LEU A 30 -24.86 6.32 3.21
C LEU A 30 -24.54 6.25 1.72
N ALA A 31 -25.26 7.02 0.92
CA ALA A 31 -24.91 7.29 -0.47
C ALA A 31 -24.39 8.73 -0.59
N ILE A 32 -23.10 8.87 -0.92
CA ILE A 32 -22.44 10.17 -0.98
C ILE A 32 -22.71 10.85 -2.31
N SER A 33 -23.06 12.14 -2.24
CA SER A 33 -23.27 13.02 -3.39
C SER A 33 -22.00 13.76 -3.79
N HIS A 34 -21.36 14.42 -2.83
CA HIS A 34 -20.16 15.23 -3.05
C HIS A 34 -19.39 15.42 -1.74
N GLY A 35 -18.18 16.00 -1.86
CA GLY A 35 -17.35 16.32 -0.70
C GLY A 35 -16.44 17.52 -0.97
N TYR A 36 -16.00 18.17 0.08
CA TYR A 36 -15.05 19.28 0.05
C TYR A 36 -14.25 19.32 1.36
N GLY A 37 -12.94 19.51 1.29
CA GLY A 37 -12.09 19.48 2.49
C GLY A 37 -12.30 18.18 3.29
N ALA A 38 -12.68 18.29 4.56
CA ALA A 38 -12.98 17.17 5.44
C ALA A 38 -14.49 16.88 5.57
N THR A 39 -15.31 17.37 4.65
CA THR A 39 -16.78 17.21 4.69
C THR A 39 -17.26 16.35 3.53
N LEU A 40 -18.13 15.40 3.85
CA LEU A 40 -18.91 14.62 2.88
C LEU A 40 -20.38 15.00 3.00
N VAL A 41 -21.09 15.06 1.89
CA VAL A 41 -22.53 15.33 1.84
C VAL A 41 -23.23 14.16 1.15
N ASP A 42 -24.24 13.59 1.80
CA ASP A 42 -25.02 12.50 1.21
C ASP A 42 -26.06 13.03 0.19
N VAL A 43 -26.69 12.10 -0.52
CA VAL A 43 -27.71 12.42 -1.55
C VAL A 43 -29.01 12.99 -0.96
N ASP A 44 -29.20 12.88 0.35
CA ASP A 44 -30.33 13.45 1.09
C ASP A 44 -30.00 14.86 1.64
N GLY A 45 -28.77 15.35 1.42
CA GLY A 45 -28.30 16.68 1.77
C GLY A 45 -27.71 16.82 3.17
N LYS A 46 -27.51 15.71 3.88
CA LYS A 46 -26.90 15.74 5.21
C LYS A 46 -25.37 15.75 5.11
N ALA A 47 -24.72 16.64 5.87
CA ALA A 47 -23.27 16.75 5.93
C ALA A 47 -22.69 15.93 7.09
N TYR A 48 -21.49 15.38 6.84
CA TYR A 48 -20.72 14.58 7.79
C TYR A 48 -19.25 15.01 7.79
N ILE A 49 -18.62 14.99 8.95
CA ILE A 49 -17.16 15.13 9.07
C ILE A 49 -16.53 13.79 8.70
N ASP A 50 -15.66 13.78 7.71
CA ASP A 50 -14.94 12.60 7.27
C ASP A 50 -13.68 12.39 8.11
N LEU A 51 -13.75 11.47 9.07
CA LEU A 51 -12.60 11.03 9.86
C LEU A 51 -11.94 9.76 9.30
N LEU A 52 -12.52 9.16 8.25
CA LEU A 52 -11.98 7.97 7.60
C LEU A 52 -11.04 8.31 6.44
N SER A 53 -11.24 9.47 5.82
CA SER A 53 -10.46 9.94 4.65
C SER A 53 -10.41 8.90 3.51
N SER A 54 -11.56 8.22 3.27
CA SER A 54 -11.67 7.11 2.29
C SER A 54 -10.55 6.08 2.46
N ALA A 55 -10.42 5.52 3.67
CA ALA A 55 -9.35 4.59 4.05
C ALA A 55 -7.95 5.19 3.79
N SER A 56 -7.74 6.45 4.16
CA SER A 56 -6.48 7.20 3.99
C SER A 56 -6.08 7.47 2.53
N SER A 57 -7.04 7.55 1.62
CA SER A 57 -6.79 7.89 0.20
C SER A 57 -7.04 9.36 -0.15
N GLN A 58 -7.49 10.18 0.80
CA GLN A 58 -7.82 11.59 0.63
C GLN A 58 -7.01 12.50 1.58
N ASN A 59 -5.67 12.36 1.56
CA ASN A 59 -4.80 13.10 2.51
C ASN A 59 -4.86 14.61 2.34
N VAL A 60 -5.22 15.11 1.15
CA VAL A 60 -5.38 16.55 0.86
C VAL A 60 -6.84 17.02 0.89
N GLY A 61 -7.74 16.16 1.40
CA GLY A 61 -9.17 16.42 1.45
C GLY A 61 -9.90 16.11 0.14
N HIS A 62 -11.24 16.29 0.18
CA HIS A 62 -12.10 16.04 -0.97
C HIS A 62 -12.07 17.19 -1.97
N ALA A 63 -11.94 16.85 -3.24
CA ALA A 63 -12.01 17.77 -4.39
C ALA A 63 -11.16 19.06 -4.24
N PRO A 64 -9.88 18.99 -3.81
CA PRO A 64 -9.05 20.18 -3.71
C PRO A 64 -8.83 20.79 -5.10
N GLU A 65 -8.99 22.10 -5.22
CA GLU A 65 -8.95 22.81 -6.49
C GLU A 65 -7.68 22.56 -7.31
N PRO A 66 -6.46 22.54 -6.76
CA PRO A 66 -5.27 22.24 -7.54
C PRO A 66 -5.30 20.87 -8.23
N VAL A 67 -5.80 19.85 -7.53
CA VAL A 67 -5.90 18.49 -8.08
C VAL A 67 -6.99 18.40 -9.14
N THR A 68 -8.17 18.96 -8.86
CA THR A 68 -9.28 18.95 -9.83
C THR A 68 -8.93 19.73 -11.09
N GLN A 69 -8.21 20.84 -10.96
CA GLN A 69 -7.77 21.62 -12.12
C GLN A 69 -6.72 20.86 -12.95
N ALA A 70 -5.72 20.25 -12.32
CA ALA A 70 -4.73 19.44 -13.02
C ALA A 70 -5.37 18.27 -13.80
N ILE A 71 -6.40 17.65 -13.23
CA ILE A 71 -7.18 16.59 -13.91
C ILE A 71 -7.87 17.16 -15.16
N LYS A 72 -8.57 18.28 -15.03
CA LYS A 72 -9.28 18.92 -16.15
C LYS A 72 -8.33 19.32 -17.27
N ASP A 73 -7.23 19.97 -16.94
CA ASP A 73 -6.23 20.42 -17.91
C ASP A 73 -5.63 19.25 -18.69
N GLN A 74 -5.35 18.12 -18.01
CA GLN A 74 -4.81 16.95 -18.69
C GLN A 74 -5.85 16.22 -19.53
N VAL A 75 -7.10 16.12 -19.07
CA VAL A 75 -8.21 15.50 -19.83
C VAL A 75 -8.45 16.26 -21.15
N ASP A 76 -8.35 17.59 -21.15
CA ASP A 76 -8.48 18.42 -22.34
C ASP A 76 -7.34 18.19 -23.36
N ARG A 77 -6.17 17.70 -22.91
CA ARG A 77 -5.04 17.36 -23.79
C ARG A 77 -5.15 15.95 -24.35
N PHE A 78 -5.17 14.94 -23.49
CA PHE A 78 -5.47 13.53 -23.78
C PHE A 78 -5.61 12.74 -22.46
N ILE A 79 -6.44 11.71 -22.49
CA ILE A 79 -6.75 10.92 -21.29
C ILE A 79 -5.67 9.86 -21.07
N HIS A 80 -5.30 9.11 -22.10
CA HIS A 80 -4.37 8.00 -21.95
C HIS A 80 -3.70 7.62 -23.26
N TYR A 81 -2.44 7.28 -23.14
CA TYR A 81 -1.71 6.39 -24.06
C TYR A 81 -0.73 5.56 -23.20
N THR A 82 -0.70 4.24 -23.43
CA THR A 82 0.13 3.35 -22.59
C THR A 82 1.61 3.70 -22.69
N PRO A 83 2.29 3.97 -21.55
CA PRO A 83 3.73 4.26 -21.54
C PRO A 83 4.59 3.06 -21.91
N ALA A 84 4.00 1.88 -22.04
CA ALA A 84 4.66 0.70 -22.57
C ALA A 84 5.13 0.87 -24.03
N TYR A 85 4.46 1.74 -24.79
CA TYR A 85 4.74 1.94 -26.20
C TYR A 85 5.29 3.34 -26.53
N MET A 86 4.87 4.37 -25.77
CA MET A 86 5.29 5.74 -26.02
C MET A 86 5.52 6.48 -24.70
N TYR A 87 6.33 7.52 -24.74
CA TYR A 87 6.66 8.36 -23.60
C TYR A 87 5.68 9.51 -23.45
N HIS A 88 5.48 9.99 -22.21
CA HIS A 88 4.79 11.25 -21.94
C HIS A 88 5.40 11.97 -20.73
N GLU A 89 5.34 13.29 -20.76
CA GLU A 89 5.99 14.16 -19.78
C GLU A 89 5.47 13.98 -18.35
N PRO A 90 4.15 13.83 -18.09
CA PRO A 90 3.64 13.64 -16.73
C PRO A 90 4.27 12.46 -15.98
N LEU A 91 4.50 11.32 -16.65
CA LEU A 91 5.17 10.17 -16.05
C LEU A 91 6.61 10.51 -15.62
N VAL A 92 7.36 11.18 -16.49
CA VAL A 92 8.76 11.54 -16.20
C VAL A 92 8.84 12.50 -15.02
N LYS A 93 7.98 13.52 -14.97
CA LYS A 93 7.90 14.46 -13.85
C LYS A 93 7.58 13.76 -12.54
N LEU A 94 6.57 12.88 -12.55
CA LEU A 94 6.17 12.14 -11.35
C LEU A 94 7.27 11.17 -10.89
N SER A 95 7.92 10.45 -11.82
CA SER A 95 9.04 9.58 -11.51
C SER A 95 10.17 10.32 -10.81
N LYS A 96 10.56 11.48 -11.33
CA LYS A 96 11.57 12.35 -10.71
C LYS A 96 11.15 12.77 -9.29
N LYS A 97 9.89 13.18 -9.12
CA LYS A 97 9.38 13.61 -7.82
C LYS A 97 9.40 12.46 -6.81
N LEU A 98 8.92 11.29 -7.19
CA LEU A 98 8.92 10.11 -6.30
C LEU A 98 10.33 9.66 -5.93
N CYS A 99 11.28 9.65 -6.87
CA CYS A 99 12.68 9.36 -6.56
C CYS A 99 13.27 10.37 -5.57
N ALA A 100 12.87 11.64 -5.65
CA ALA A 100 13.39 12.70 -4.79
C ALA A 100 12.84 12.63 -3.35
N ILE A 101 11.56 12.24 -3.19
CA ILE A 101 10.91 12.19 -1.87
C ILE A 101 11.08 10.85 -1.15
N ALA A 102 11.32 9.76 -1.89
CA ALA A 102 11.53 8.44 -1.28
C ALA A 102 12.88 8.39 -0.55
N PRO A 103 12.93 7.92 0.70
CA PRO A 103 14.16 7.77 1.47
C PRO A 103 15.18 6.84 0.81
N GLY A 104 16.42 6.96 1.26
CA GLY A 104 17.57 6.16 0.80
C GLY A 104 18.53 6.95 -0.10
N ASN A 105 19.82 6.76 0.16
CA ASN A 105 20.92 7.43 -0.56
C ASN A 105 21.49 6.49 -1.64
N TYR A 106 20.66 6.12 -2.61
CA TYR A 106 21.03 5.27 -3.74
C TYR A 106 20.30 5.71 -5.00
N GLU A 107 20.76 5.25 -6.15
CA GLU A 107 20.06 5.47 -7.43
C GLU A 107 18.72 4.73 -7.43
N LYS A 108 17.66 5.43 -7.80
CA LYS A 108 16.29 4.94 -7.72
C LYS A 108 15.64 4.83 -9.10
N ARG A 109 14.71 3.88 -9.21
CA ARG A 109 13.74 3.79 -10.32
C ARG A 109 12.33 3.67 -9.77
N VAL A 110 11.37 4.01 -10.60
CA VAL A 110 9.94 3.90 -10.28
C VAL A 110 9.26 2.97 -11.26
N LEU A 111 8.41 2.10 -10.73
CA LEU A 111 7.51 1.26 -11.51
C LEU A 111 6.08 1.55 -11.08
N PHE A 112 5.20 1.90 -12.03
CA PHE A 112 3.82 2.28 -11.73
C PHE A 112 2.86 1.10 -11.89
N GLY A 113 1.81 1.13 -11.06
CA GLY A 113 0.65 0.26 -11.12
C GLY A 113 -0.66 1.04 -10.92
N LEU A 114 -1.72 0.32 -10.63
CA LEU A 114 -3.08 0.84 -10.50
C LEU A 114 -3.59 0.83 -9.06
N SER A 115 -3.03 -0.02 -8.22
CA SER A 115 -3.42 -0.24 -6.83
C SER A 115 -2.22 -0.62 -5.97
N GLY A 116 -2.33 -0.45 -4.66
CA GLY A 116 -1.32 -0.95 -3.72
C GLY A 116 -1.10 -2.46 -3.84
N SER A 117 -2.16 -3.21 -4.17
CA SER A 117 -2.09 -4.66 -4.37
C SER A 117 -1.13 -5.04 -5.48
N ASP A 118 -1.24 -4.41 -6.64
CA ASP A 118 -0.37 -4.72 -7.77
C ASP A 118 1.07 -4.21 -7.56
N ALA A 119 1.25 -3.09 -6.84
CA ALA A 119 2.58 -2.65 -6.44
C ALA A 119 3.28 -3.69 -5.56
N ASN A 120 2.58 -4.23 -4.57
CA ASN A 120 3.13 -5.26 -3.70
C ASN A 120 3.36 -6.60 -4.43
N ASP A 121 2.51 -6.97 -5.40
CA ASP A 121 2.81 -8.07 -6.33
C ASP A 121 4.12 -7.82 -7.11
N GLY A 122 4.34 -6.58 -7.53
CA GLY A 122 5.57 -6.17 -8.20
C GLY A 122 6.81 -6.34 -7.32
N VAL A 123 6.73 -5.97 -6.04
CA VAL A 123 7.82 -6.18 -5.08
C VAL A 123 8.18 -7.66 -4.95
N ILE A 124 7.18 -8.55 -4.89
CA ILE A 124 7.43 -10.01 -4.85
C ILE A 124 8.21 -10.46 -6.09
N LYS A 125 7.79 -10.04 -7.27
CA LYS A 125 8.46 -10.40 -8.54
C LYS A 125 9.89 -9.88 -8.58
N LEU A 126 10.09 -8.60 -8.30
CA LEU A 126 11.39 -7.93 -8.35
C LEU A 126 12.38 -8.54 -7.37
N THR A 127 11.96 -8.73 -6.12
CA THR A 127 12.84 -9.25 -5.07
C THR A 127 13.21 -10.71 -5.27
N LYS A 128 12.26 -11.55 -5.68
CA LYS A 128 12.55 -12.96 -6.04
C LYS A 128 13.46 -13.07 -7.25
N ALA A 129 13.22 -12.28 -8.30
CA ALA A 129 14.05 -12.31 -9.48
C ALA A 129 15.49 -11.86 -9.20
N TYR A 130 15.64 -10.72 -8.50
CA TYR A 130 16.94 -10.16 -8.17
C TYR A 130 17.78 -11.08 -7.28
N THR A 131 17.16 -11.68 -6.26
CA THR A 131 17.87 -12.53 -5.30
C THR A 131 18.00 -13.99 -5.75
N GLY A 132 17.13 -14.44 -6.66
CA GLY A 132 17.00 -15.87 -7.00
C GLY A 132 16.40 -16.72 -5.88
N ARG A 133 15.77 -16.10 -4.86
CA ARG A 133 15.30 -16.75 -3.64
C ARG A 133 13.77 -16.91 -3.64
N PRO A 134 13.24 -18.04 -3.14
CA PRO A 134 11.81 -18.35 -3.26
C PRO A 134 10.91 -17.79 -2.17
N TYR A 135 11.45 -17.45 -0.98
CA TYR A 135 10.63 -17.15 0.18
C TYR A 135 10.45 -15.67 0.45
N VAL A 136 9.28 -15.29 0.97
CA VAL A 136 8.93 -13.95 1.41
C VAL A 136 8.36 -14.05 2.83
N ILE A 137 8.77 -13.13 3.70
CA ILE A 137 8.28 -13.02 5.07
C ILE A 137 7.47 -11.73 5.21
N SER A 138 6.35 -11.81 5.89
CA SER A 138 5.51 -10.67 6.27
C SER A 138 5.01 -10.83 7.71
N PHE A 139 4.00 -10.07 8.10
CA PHE A 139 3.58 -9.98 9.48
C PHE A 139 2.12 -10.37 9.69
N ILE A 140 1.83 -10.95 10.84
CA ILE A 140 0.45 -11.18 11.31
C ILE A 140 -0.26 -9.83 11.40
N ASN A 141 -1.54 -9.78 11.05
CA ASN A 141 -2.38 -8.59 10.94
C ASN A 141 -1.97 -7.59 9.85
N ALA A 142 -1.01 -7.92 9.00
CA ALA A 142 -0.67 -7.08 7.85
C ALA A 142 -1.76 -7.09 6.78
N TYR A 143 -1.91 -5.95 6.11
CA TYR A 143 -2.70 -5.82 4.89
C TYR A 143 -1.85 -5.24 3.77
N HIS A 144 -1.61 -6.03 2.74
CA HIS A 144 -0.79 -5.63 1.58
C HIS A 144 -1.56 -5.62 0.26
N GLY A 145 -2.81 -6.04 0.26
CA GLY A 145 -3.68 -6.03 -0.91
C GLY A 145 -4.51 -7.30 -1.08
N SER A 146 -5.30 -7.33 -2.15
CA SER A 146 -6.30 -8.37 -2.44
C SER A 146 -5.99 -9.22 -3.66
N THR A 147 -4.91 -8.96 -4.40
CA THR A 147 -4.38 -9.87 -5.41
C THR A 147 -3.71 -11.08 -4.75
N TYR A 148 -3.58 -12.21 -5.43
CA TYR A 148 -3.07 -13.44 -4.81
C TYR A 148 -1.67 -13.27 -4.19
N GLY A 149 -0.76 -12.52 -4.81
CA GLY A 149 0.56 -12.23 -4.25
C GLY A 149 0.47 -11.38 -2.97
N ALA A 150 -0.13 -10.21 -3.07
CA ALA A 150 -0.33 -9.30 -1.93
C ALA A 150 -1.15 -9.95 -0.80
N LEU A 151 -2.17 -10.75 -1.16
CA LEU A 151 -2.97 -11.49 -0.20
C LEU A 151 -2.17 -12.59 0.50
N SER A 152 -1.23 -13.22 -0.19
CA SER A 152 -0.33 -14.22 0.40
C SER A 152 0.56 -13.63 1.50
N MET A 153 0.89 -12.33 1.41
CA MET A 153 1.59 -11.56 2.45
C MET A 153 0.64 -11.02 3.54
N SER A 154 -0.66 -10.92 3.25
CA SER A 154 -1.65 -10.36 4.18
C SER A 154 -2.17 -11.43 5.14
N ALA A 155 -2.33 -11.09 6.42
CA ALA A 155 -2.79 -12.01 7.46
C ALA A 155 -3.74 -11.34 8.45
N ILE A 156 -4.67 -10.49 7.94
CA ILE A 156 -5.57 -9.67 8.75
C ILE A 156 -6.95 -10.30 8.97
N SER A 157 -7.48 -11.04 7.99
CA SER A 157 -8.84 -11.54 8.05
C SER A 157 -9.02 -12.88 7.33
N LEU A 158 -9.72 -13.82 7.98
CA LEU A 158 -10.11 -15.09 7.36
C LEU A 158 -11.05 -14.89 6.17
N ASN A 159 -11.88 -13.84 6.18
CA ASN A 159 -12.79 -13.57 5.06
C ASN A 159 -12.03 -13.26 3.77
N MET A 160 -10.79 -12.78 3.88
CA MET A 160 -9.93 -12.50 2.74
C MET A 160 -9.12 -13.71 2.26
N ARG A 161 -9.16 -14.84 2.98
CA ARG A 161 -8.30 -16.00 2.70
C ARG A 161 -9.05 -17.32 2.56
N LYS A 162 -10.25 -17.46 3.15
CA LYS A 162 -11.02 -18.71 3.16
C LYS A 162 -11.74 -18.98 1.84
N LYS A 163 -11.90 -20.24 1.50
CA LYS A 163 -12.66 -20.79 0.37
C LYS A 163 -11.97 -20.74 -1.00
N TYR A 164 -10.87 -20.08 -1.15
CA TYR A 164 -10.11 -19.99 -2.42
C TYR A 164 -8.61 -20.20 -2.27
N GLY A 165 -8.22 -20.84 -1.17
CA GLY A 165 -6.86 -21.32 -0.99
C GLY A 165 -6.53 -22.51 -1.89
N PRO A 166 -5.27 -22.93 -1.94
CA PRO A 166 -4.17 -22.38 -1.13
C PRO A 166 -3.69 -21.02 -1.63
N MET A 167 -3.12 -20.23 -0.73
CA MET A 167 -2.35 -19.04 -1.11
C MET A 167 -1.07 -19.46 -1.85
N LEU A 168 -0.36 -18.50 -2.43
CA LEU A 168 0.91 -18.80 -3.10
C LEU A 168 1.90 -19.44 -2.10
N PRO A 169 2.68 -20.44 -2.51
CA PRO A 169 3.66 -21.09 -1.64
C PRO A 169 4.84 -20.18 -1.34
N GLY A 170 5.53 -20.43 -0.22
CA GLY A 170 6.76 -19.74 0.14
C GLY A 170 6.55 -18.41 0.86
N PHE A 171 5.39 -18.19 1.48
CA PHE A 171 5.09 -17.02 2.28
C PHE A 171 4.96 -17.42 3.76
N TYR A 172 5.68 -16.72 4.62
CA TYR A 172 5.69 -16.93 6.06
C TYR A 172 5.33 -15.67 6.80
N HIS A 173 4.78 -15.81 8.01
CA HIS A 173 4.30 -14.68 8.80
C HIS A 173 4.85 -14.77 10.21
N ILE A 174 5.29 -13.62 10.75
CA ILE A 174 5.75 -13.47 12.12
C ILE A 174 4.92 -12.38 12.82
N PRO A 175 4.91 -12.34 14.17
CA PRO A 175 4.24 -11.28 14.90
C PRO A 175 4.80 -9.89 14.56
N TYR A 176 3.90 -8.90 14.38
CA TYR A 176 4.29 -7.49 14.24
C TYR A 176 4.79 -6.96 15.59
N PRO A 177 5.79 -6.06 15.60
CA PRO A 177 6.39 -5.53 16.85
C PRO A 177 5.48 -4.51 17.56
N ASP A 178 4.28 -4.94 17.95
CA ASP A 178 3.26 -4.13 18.60
C ASP A 178 3.75 -3.62 19.97
N ASN A 179 3.95 -2.30 20.07
CA ASN A 179 4.41 -1.67 21.31
C ASN A 179 3.32 -1.56 22.38
N TYR A 180 2.04 -1.68 22.01
CA TYR A 180 0.92 -1.49 22.92
C TYR A 180 0.44 -2.76 23.60
N ARG A 181 0.14 -3.81 22.82
CA ARG A 181 -0.45 -5.05 23.35
C ARG A 181 0.55 -6.17 23.57
N GLY A 182 1.72 -6.07 22.97
CA GLY A 182 2.71 -7.13 23.00
C GLY A 182 2.36 -8.33 22.12
N MET A 183 3.27 -9.28 22.06
CA MET A 183 3.11 -10.49 21.25
C MET A 183 1.99 -11.37 21.82
N TYR A 184 0.96 -11.63 21.00
CA TYR A 184 -0.22 -12.44 21.37
C TYR A 184 -0.95 -11.95 22.63
N GLY A 185 -0.89 -10.64 22.93
CA GLY A 185 -1.47 -10.07 24.15
C GLY A 185 -0.70 -10.42 25.43
N ASN A 186 0.55 -10.85 25.30
CA ASN A 186 1.40 -11.16 26.42
C ASN A 186 1.83 -9.88 27.17
N THR A 187 1.87 -9.94 28.49
CA THR A 187 2.31 -8.85 29.37
C THR A 187 3.83 -8.84 29.59
N GLU A 188 4.58 -9.75 28.99
CA GLU A 188 6.04 -9.74 29.03
C GLU A 188 6.58 -8.44 28.38
N PRO A 189 7.73 -7.94 28.81
CA PRO A 189 8.27 -6.71 28.27
C PRO A 189 8.41 -6.76 26.75
N ASN A 190 7.76 -5.85 26.04
CA ASN A 190 7.93 -5.67 24.62
C ASN A 190 9.37 -5.23 24.36
N SER A 191 10.12 -6.00 23.64
CA SER A 191 11.51 -5.71 23.31
C SER A 191 11.84 -6.10 21.88
N VAL A 192 12.85 -5.45 21.31
CA VAL A 192 13.39 -5.81 20.01
C VAL A 192 13.75 -7.29 19.97
N LYS A 193 14.41 -7.79 21.00
CA LYS A 193 14.82 -9.20 21.11
C LYS A 193 13.62 -10.15 21.06
N SER A 194 12.56 -9.87 21.82
CA SER A 194 11.37 -10.73 21.85
C SER A 194 10.67 -10.79 20.50
N TYR A 195 10.66 -9.71 19.75
CA TYR A 195 10.03 -9.65 18.43
C TYR A 195 10.91 -10.17 17.28
N LEU A 196 12.24 -10.19 17.44
CA LEU A 196 13.13 -10.85 16.48
C LEU A 196 13.22 -12.36 16.70
N ALA A 197 12.98 -12.84 17.91
CA ALA A 197 13.11 -14.26 18.25
C ALA A 197 12.32 -15.20 17.31
N PRO A 198 11.05 -14.92 16.92
CA PRO A 198 10.34 -15.77 15.98
C PRO A 198 11.02 -15.87 14.61
N LEU A 199 11.65 -14.79 14.13
CA LEU A 199 12.38 -14.77 12.88
C LEU A 199 13.68 -15.57 12.97
N GLU A 200 14.43 -15.41 14.06
CA GLU A 200 15.66 -16.16 14.33
C GLU A 200 15.36 -17.66 14.48
N GLU A 201 14.31 -18.03 15.22
CA GLU A 201 13.85 -19.40 15.34
C GLU A 201 13.46 -20.02 14.01
N MET A 202 12.78 -19.25 13.15
CA MET A 202 12.41 -19.66 11.80
C MET A 202 13.66 -20.00 10.97
N PHE A 203 14.69 -19.16 11.03
CA PHE A 203 15.94 -19.37 10.30
C PHE A 203 16.74 -20.57 10.79
N GLU A 204 16.64 -20.88 12.08
CA GLU A 204 17.33 -22.03 12.66
C GLU A 204 16.64 -23.37 12.36
N LYS A 205 15.32 -23.38 12.17
CA LYS A 205 14.54 -24.61 12.20
C LYS A 205 13.90 -25.03 10.87
N TYR A 206 13.39 -24.10 10.05
CA TYR A 206 12.54 -24.51 8.92
C TYR A 206 12.51 -23.58 7.70
N VAL A 207 13.12 -22.39 7.76
CA VAL A 207 13.26 -21.49 6.60
C VAL A 207 14.69 -20.99 6.54
N PRO A 208 15.53 -21.50 5.61
CA PRO A 208 16.89 -21.01 5.47
C PRO A 208 16.92 -19.51 5.15
N ALA A 209 17.66 -18.72 5.92
CA ALA A 209 17.72 -17.26 5.72
C ALA A 209 18.26 -16.88 4.32
N GLU A 210 19.18 -17.70 3.79
CA GLU A 210 19.75 -17.55 2.45
C GLU A 210 18.76 -17.83 1.31
N GLU A 211 17.59 -18.37 1.60
CA GLU A 211 16.50 -18.60 0.64
C GLU A 211 15.37 -17.55 0.76
N VAL A 212 15.49 -16.58 1.65
CA VAL A 212 14.51 -15.50 1.81
C VAL A 212 14.87 -14.34 0.88
N ALA A 213 13.95 -13.99 -0.03
CA ALA A 213 14.10 -12.89 -0.98
C ALA A 213 13.93 -11.55 -0.29
N CYS A 214 12.83 -11.39 0.44
CA CYS A 214 12.54 -10.14 1.14
C CYS A 214 11.67 -10.34 2.39
N ILE A 215 11.72 -9.33 3.25
CA ILE A 215 10.77 -9.11 4.33
C ILE A 215 9.97 -7.87 3.98
N MET A 216 8.63 -8.00 3.92
CA MET A 216 7.68 -6.90 3.68
C MET A 216 7.06 -6.46 5.00
N ILE A 217 7.09 -5.15 5.27
CA ILE A 217 6.55 -4.58 6.52
C ILE A 217 5.89 -3.22 6.28
N GLU A 218 4.85 -2.94 7.06
CA GLU A 218 4.31 -1.60 7.28
C GLU A 218 5.06 -0.94 8.45
N THR A 219 5.51 0.31 8.32
CA THR A 219 6.22 1.01 9.41
C THR A 219 5.33 1.26 10.63
N PHE A 220 4.07 1.61 10.38
CA PHE A 220 2.97 1.60 11.35
C PHE A 220 1.92 0.68 10.76
N GLN A 221 1.57 -0.38 11.48
CA GLN A 221 0.62 -1.35 10.93
C GLN A 221 -0.77 -0.72 10.87
N GLY A 222 -1.29 -0.50 9.66
CA GLY A 222 -2.52 0.26 9.42
C GLY A 222 -3.78 -0.50 9.82
N ASP A 223 -4.24 -1.40 8.97
CA ASP A 223 -5.47 -2.19 9.20
C ASP A 223 -5.37 -3.10 10.43
N GLY A 224 -4.17 -3.45 10.84
CA GLY A 224 -3.90 -4.19 12.08
C GLY A 224 -4.26 -3.44 13.36
N GLY A 225 -4.48 -2.13 13.30
CA GLY A 225 -4.95 -1.32 14.43
C GLY A 225 -4.24 0.01 14.64
N LEU A 226 -3.53 0.54 13.66
CA LEU A 226 -2.69 1.74 13.76
C LEU A 226 -1.61 1.56 14.82
N LEU A 227 -0.86 0.45 14.69
CA LEU A 227 0.10 0.02 15.70
C LEU A 227 1.46 0.66 15.48
N GLU A 228 2.02 1.22 16.54
CA GLU A 228 3.39 1.72 16.59
C GLU A 228 4.36 0.57 16.92
N PRO A 229 5.50 0.48 16.21
CA PRO A 229 6.48 -0.56 16.49
C PRO A 229 7.26 -0.29 17.77
N VAL A 230 7.82 -1.35 18.34
CA VAL A 230 8.80 -1.23 19.44
C VAL A 230 10.02 -0.44 18.95
N GLU A 231 10.47 0.53 19.75
CA GLU A 231 11.61 1.37 19.45
C GLU A 231 12.87 0.53 19.14
N GLY A 232 13.58 0.87 18.06
CA GLY A 232 14.79 0.19 17.60
C GLY A 232 14.55 -1.12 16.83
N TYR A 233 13.29 -1.55 16.65
CA TYR A 233 12.99 -2.79 15.93
C TYR A 233 13.39 -2.72 14.45
N PHE A 234 13.11 -1.63 13.76
CA PHE A 234 13.39 -1.49 12.33
C PHE A 234 14.88 -1.50 12.03
N GLU A 235 15.68 -0.83 12.85
CA GLU A 235 17.14 -0.80 12.73
C GLU A 235 17.74 -2.21 12.94
N ALA A 236 17.24 -2.93 13.93
CA ALA A 236 17.65 -4.31 14.19
C ALA A 236 17.20 -5.27 13.08
N LEU A 237 15.97 -5.11 12.55
CA LEU A 237 15.47 -5.89 11.44
C LEU A 237 16.33 -5.66 10.18
N GLN A 238 16.64 -4.39 9.87
CA GLN A 238 17.50 -4.08 8.72
C GLN A 238 18.89 -4.66 8.88
N ALA A 239 19.48 -4.62 10.08
CA ALA A 239 20.78 -5.23 10.35
C ALA A 239 20.74 -6.75 10.11
N LEU A 240 19.65 -7.41 10.53
CA LEU A 240 19.45 -8.84 10.28
C LEU A 240 19.28 -9.14 8.79
N CYS A 241 18.50 -8.33 8.07
CA CYS A 241 18.34 -8.44 6.62
C CYS A 241 19.69 -8.32 5.89
N LYS A 242 20.49 -7.30 6.23
CA LYS A 242 21.83 -7.09 5.66
C LYS A 242 22.75 -8.28 5.92
N LYS A 243 22.73 -8.82 7.14
CA LYS A 243 23.54 -10.00 7.52
C LYS A 243 23.28 -11.20 6.63
N HIS A 244 22.03 -11.42 6.22
CA HIS A 244 21.63 -12.59 5.42
C HIS A 244 21.41 -12.29 3.93
N GLY A 245 21.62 -11.04 3.48
CA GLY A 245 21.35 -10.62 2.11
C GLY A 245 19.86 -10.65 1.75
N ILE A 246 18.98 -10.44 2.72
CA ILE A 246 17.53 -10.35 2.56
C ILE A 246 17.20 -8.89 2.22
N LEU A 247 16.33 -8.66 1.23
CA LEU A 247 15.88 -7.32 0.91
C LEU A 247 14.80 -6.86 1.91
N LEU A 248 14.87 -5.59 2.31
CA LEU A 248 13.85 -4.96 3.14
C LEU A 248 12.90 -4.16 2.26
N ALA A 249 11.63 -4.54 2.24
CA ALA A 249 10.57 -3.88 1.51
C ALA A 249 9.59 -3.22 2.50
N VAL A 250 9.31 -1.93 2.29
CA VAL A 250 8.33 -1.20 3.11
C VAL A 250 7.09 -0.90 2.30
N ASP A 251 5.95 -1.32 2.85
CA ASP A 251 4.62 -0.91 2.37
C ASP A 251 4.23 0.41 3.02
N ASP A 252 4.37 1.49 2.25
CA ASP A 252 4.05 2.85 2.67
C ASP A 252 2.74 3.38 2.02
N ILE A 253 1.92 2.46 1.52
CA ILE A 253 0.69 2.78 0.78
C ILE A 253 -0.29 3.56 1.65
N GLN A 254 -0.42 3.21 2.92
CA GLN A 254 -1.31 3.90 3.85
C GLN A 254 -0.59 5.00 4.65
N GLN A 255 0.63 4.75 5.10
CA GLN A 255 1.37 5.59 6.04
C GLN A 255 2.17 6.71 5.39
N GLY A 256 2.42 6.62 4.09
CA GLY A 256 3.17 7.63 3.33
C GLY A 256 2.36 8.86 2.94
N LEU A 257 3.01 9.73 2.20
CA LEU A 257 2.43 10.91 1.53
C LEU A 257 1.69 11.84 2.51
N GLY A 258 2.35 12.15 3.63
CA GLY A 258 1.85 13.08 4.63
C GLY A 258 1.00 12.45 5.74
N ARG A 259 0.59 11.17 5.64
CA ARG A 259 -0.27 10.53 6.66
C ARG A 259 0.36 10.52 8.06
N THR A 260 1.67 10.36 8.15
CA THR A 260 2.43 10.40 9.41
C THR A 260 3.21 11.70 9.61
N GLY A 261 2.98 12.71 8.76
CA GLY A 261 3.65 14.01 8.80
C GLY A 261 4.89 14.12 7.90
N GLU A 262 5.32 13.03 7.31
CA GLU A 262 6.49 12.95 6.41
C GLU A 262 6.07 12.49 5.00
N TRP A 263 6.93 12.73 3.99
CA TRP A 263 6.71 12.21 2.64
C TRP A 263 6.64 10.67 2.61
N SER A 264 7.48 10.03 3.40
CA SER A 264 7.46 8.60 3.65
C SER A 264 7.52 8.37 5.15
N SER A 265 6.74 7.42 5.65
CA SER A 265 6.78 7.04 7.07
C SER A 265 8.11 6.40 7.47
N VAL A 266 8.90 5.94 6.51
CA VAL A 266 10.28 5.46 6.71
C VAL A 266 11.16 6.54 7.37
N SER A 267 10.88 7.83 7.11
CA SER A 267 11.66 8.95 7.67
C SER A 267 11.61 9.04 9.20
N HIS A 268 10.69 8.33 9.86
CA HIS A 268 10.65 8.23 11.32
C HIS A 268 11.69 7.25 11.90
N PHE A 269 12.38 6.48 11.04
CA PHE A 269 13.30 5.41 11.44
C PHE A 269 14.65 5.57 10.72
N ASP A 270 15.73 5.11 11.37
CA ASP A 270 17.08 5.12 10.78
C ASP A 270 17.30 3.86 9.92
N ILE A 271 16.55 3.76 8.83
CA ILE A 271 16.65 2.65 7.87
C ILE A 271 16.63 3.13 6.42
N GLU A 272 17.21 2.34 5.55
CA GLU A 272 17.16 2.49 4.10
C GLU A 272 16.57 1.23 3.45
N PRO A 273 15.24 1.15 3.25
CA PRO A 273 14.63 0.03 2.56
C PRO A 273 15.11 -0.10 1.11
N ASP A 274 15.12 -1.32 0.60
CA ASP A 274 15.48 -1.59 -0.79
C ASP A 274 14.36 -1.22 -1.78
N THR A 275 13.10 -1.34 -1.31
CA THR A 275 11.90 -0.89 -2.03
C THR A 275 10.89 -0.26 -1.08
N ILE A 276 10.16 0.74 -1.58
CA ILE A 276 9.04 1.40 -0.89
C ILE A 276 7.86 1.44 -1.85
N THR A 277 6.67 1.06 -1.40
CA THR A 277 5.45 1.15 -2.21
C THR A 277 4.55 2.30 -1.77
N PHE A 278 3.99 3.02 -2.74
CA PHE A 278 3.01 4.10 -2.56
C PHE A 278 1.72 3.77 -3.29
N GLY A 279 0.62 4.29 -2.79
CA GLY A 279 -0.71 4.12 -3.38
C GLY A 279 -1.72 5.03 -2.70
N LYS A 280 -2.98 4.59 -2.57
CA LYS A 280 -4.04 5.33 -1.87
C LYS A 280 -4.09 6.81 -2.26
N SER A 281 -3.53 7.71 -1.44
CA SER A 281 -3.57 9.16 -1.67
C SER A 281 -2.64 9.66 -2.78
N LEU A 282 -1.83 8.80 -3.40
CA LEU A 282 -0.80 9.19 -4.37
C LEU A 282 -1.35 10.10 -5.49
N ALA A 283 -2.50 9.76 -6.06
CA ALA A 283 -3.12 10.51 -7.15
C ALA A 283 -4.45 11.18 -6.74
N GLY A 284 -4.56 11.62 -5.48
CA GLY A 284 -5.74 12.33 -4.99
C GLY A 284 -7.04 11.54 -5.05
N GLY A 285 -6.95 10.21 -5.06
CA GLY A 285 -8.08 9.28 -5.16
C GLY A 285 -8.24 8.60 -6.52
N LEU A 286 -7.50 9.01 -7.56
CA LEU A 286 -7.45 8.28 -8.82
C LEU A 286 -6.62 6.99 -8.69
N PRO A 287 -6.95 5.93 -9.43
CA PRO A 287 -6.19 4.67 -9.41
C PRO A 287 -4.74 4.88 -9.82
N MET A 288 -3.82 4.70 -8.88
CA MET A 288 -2.39 4.73 -9.11
C MET A 288 -1.64 4.11 -7.94
N SER A 289 -0.58 3.39 -8.24
CA SER A 289 0.43 2.96 -7.28
C SER A 289 1.83 3.12 -7.87
N ALA A 290 2.82 3.09 -7.00
CA ALA A 290 4.23 3.14 -7.40
C ALA A 290 5.08 2.27 -6.50
N ILE A 291 6.09 1.62 -7.08
CA ILE A 291 7.22 1.03 -6.39
C ILE A 291 8.40 1.94 -6.65
N VAL A 292 9.05 2.40 -5.60
CA VAL A 292 10.33 3.14 -5.69
C VAL A 292 11.39 2.27 -5.03
N GLY A 293 12.46 1.96 -5.75
CA GLY A 293 13.49 1.07 -5.22
C GLY A 293 14.85 1.31 -5.84
N ARG A 294 15.83 0.54 -5.36
CA ARG A 294 17.20 0.55 -5.90
C ARG A 294 17.19 0.22 -7.38
N ALA A 295 17.91 1.01 -8.17
CA ALA A 295 17.91 0.86 -9.63
C ALA A 295 18.28 -0.56 -10.06
N GLU A 296 19.27 -1.18 -9.43
CA GLU A 296 19.70 -2.55 -9.75
C GLU A 296 18.65 -3.63 -9.49
N ILE A 297 17.74 -3.40 -8.53
CA ILE A 297 16.60 -4.30 -8.26
C ILE A 297 15.48 -4.03 -9.26
N MET A 298 15.16 -2.76 -9.46
CA MET A 298 14.04 -2.33 -10.30
C MET A 298 14.24 -2.66 -11.77
N ASP A 299 15.48 -2.56 -12.27
CA ASP A 299 15.86 -2.84 -13.67
C ASP A 299 16.28 -4.29 -13.90
N HIS A 300 16.16 -5.18 -12.90
CA HIS A 300 16.62 -6.57 -13.01
C HIS A 300 15.78 -7.43 -13.95
N LEU A 301 14.48 -7.18 -14.04
CA LEU A 301 13.56 -7.89 -14.92
C LEU A 301 13.42 -7.19 -16.27
N ASP A 302 13.44 -7.99 -17.34
CA ASP A 302 13.15 -7.49 -18.68
C ASP A 302 11.66 -7.17 -18.85
N ALA A 303 11.37 -6.18 -19.71
CA ALA A 303 9.99 -5.89 -20.10
C ALA A 303 9.41 -7.06 -20.94
N PRO A 304 8.12 -7.35 -20.78
CA PRO A 304 7.06 -6.69 -20.01
C PRO A 304 6.72 -7.40 -18.68
N ALA A 305 7.65 -7.61 -17.80
CA ALA A 305 7.49 -8.43 -16.59
C ALA A 305 6.37 -7.97 -15.63
N HIS A 306 6.18 -6.65 -15.51
CA HIS A 306 5.17 -6.06 -14.62
C HIS A 306 4.58 -4.79 -15.25
N LEU A 307 3.62 -4.95 -16.14
CA LEU A 307 3.07 -3.93 -16.99
C LEU A 307 1.55 -3.97 -16.94
N PHE A 308 0.93 -2.79 -16.89
CA PHE A 308 -0.52 -2.61 -16.91
C PHE A 308 -0.88 -1.64 -18.03
N THR A 309 -1.83 -1.99 -18.89
CA THR A 309 -2.22 -1.20 -20.05
C THR A 309 -2.55 0.25 -19.68
N THR A 310 -3.25 0.47 -18.57
CA THR A 310 -3.65 1.79 -18.07
C THR A 310 -2.76 2.30 -16.93
N GLY A 311 -1.67 1.63 -16.64
CA GLY A 311 -0.68 2.07 -15.65
C GLY A 311 -0.02 3.38 -16.05
N ALA A 312 0.38 4.18 -15.07
CA ALA A 312 0.94 5.52 -15.24
C ALA A 312 0.09 6.41 -16.17
N ASN A 313 -1.24 6.34 -16.03
CA ASN A 313 -2.18 7.19 -16.77
C ASN A 313 -1.79 8.66 -16.60
N PRO A 314 -1.71 9.46 -17.69
CA PRO A 314 -1.28 10.85 -17.60
C PRO A 314 -2.17 11.73 -16.72
N VAL A 315 -3.49 11.48 -16.69
CA VAL A 315 -4.42 12.19 -15.80
C VAL A 315 -4.10 11.88 -14.34
N SER A 316 -3.86 10.60 -14.01
CA SER A 316 -3.44 10.20 -12.66
C SER A 316 -2.05 10.74 -12.29
N CYS A 317 -1.11 10.82 -13.25
CA CYS A 317 0.20 11.43 -13.03
C CYS A 317 0.10 12.92 -12.69
N GLU A 318 -0.70 13.69 -13.41
CA GLU A 318 -0.89 15.12 -13.12
C GLU A 318 -1.66 15.34 -11.81
N ALA A 319 -2.65 14.50 -11.53
CA ALA A 319 -3.31 14.49 -10.21
C ALA A 319 -2.33 14.22 -9.08
N ALA A 320 -1.43 13.26 -9.25
CA ALA A 320 -0.40 12.93 -8.25
C ALA A 320 0.61 14.06 -8.05
N LEU A 321 1.03 14.72 -9.13
CA LEU A 321 1.92 15.88 -9.04
C LEU A 321 1.27 17.05 -8.30
N ALA A 322 -0.03 17.25 -8.49
CA ALA A 322 -0.80 18.30 -7.82
C ALA A 322 -1.11 17.96 -6.36
N THR A 323 -1.26 16.65 -6.05
CA THR A 323 -1.47 16.15 -4.67
C THR A 323 -0.22 16.28 -3.85
#